data_27668c1b4b58f50612adfca65f1fc549
#
_entry.id   27668c1b4b58f50612adfca65f1fc549
#
_cell.length_a   1.000
_cell.length_b   1.000
_cell.length_c   1.000
_cell.angle_alpha   90.00
_cell.angle_beta   90.00
_cell.angle_gamma   90.00
#
_symmetry.space_group_name_H-M   'P 1'
#
loop_
_entity.id
_entity.type
_entity.pdbx_description
1 polymer ?
#
loop_
_entity_poly.entity_id
_entity_poly.type
_entity_poly.pdbx_seq_one_letter_code
_entity_poly.pdbx_strand_id
1 'polypeptide(L)'
;MPLPLSMDRRSLLATASAAMGALAAGAQTAPRAFGPGAQPVRYPDPDIVTLDPRFKKYAIGNTPIQRVATGFLWAEGPAWNGVGRYLMWSDIPNDRQMRLLDEDGHVSVLRKPAGFSNGNTLAGQGRQISCEHGNRRVVRYEYDGTTTVLAKEFKGKPFNAPNDAVVHPVTGDIWFTDPGYGSLMNYEGNKGPLELKEAVYRIDAKTGAVNMVTDEVYKPNGLCFSPDLKTLY
;
A
#
# COMPACT_ATOMS: atom_id res chain seq x y z
N MET A 1 -33.80 15.94 -41.46
CA MET A 1 -33.73 15.29 -40.14
C MET A 1 -32.60 15.99 -39.38
N PRO A 2 -32.86 16.69 -38.27
CA PRO A 2 -31.79 17.30 -37.49
C PRO A 2 -31.15 16.26 -36.58
N LEU A 3 -29.80 16.33 -36.46
CA LEU A 3 -28.98 15.52 -35.59
C LEU A 3 -29.25 15.86 -34.11
N PRO A 4 -29.13 14.89 -33.17
CA PRO A 4 -29.46 15.13 -31.78
C PRO A 4 -28.40 15.99 -31.09
N LEU A 5 -28.91 16.81 -30.17
CA LEU A 5 -28.20 17.73 -29.29
C LEU A 5 -26.98 17.10 -28.61
N SER A 6 -25.83 17.76 -28.72
CA SER A 6 -24.64 17.46 -27.92
C SER A 6 -24.92 17.74 -26.44
N MET A 7 -24.90 16.71 -25.60
CA MET A 7 -24.91 16.92 -24.16
C MET A 7 -23.59 17.62 -23.73
N ASP A 8 -23.74 18.72 -23.00
CA ASP A 8 -22.58 19.43 -22.47
C ASP A 8 -21.91 18.63 -21.31
N ARG A 9 -20.65 18.95 -21.01
CA ARG A 9 -19.86 18.29 -19.96
C ARG A 9 -20.50 18.39 -18.57
N ARG A 10 -21.31 19.42 -18.30
CA ARG A 10 -22.01 19.60 -17.02
C ARG A 10 -23.19 18.65 -16.88
N SER A 11 -23.92 18.44 -17.97
CA SER A 11 -25.01 17.47 -18.02
C SER A 11 -24.52 16.03 -17.90
N LEU A 12 -23.33 15.72 -18.46
CA LEU A 12 -22.68 14.40 -18.31
C LEU A 12 -22.22 14.15 -16.87
N LEU A 13 -21.67 15.15 -16.20
CA LEU A 13 -21.23 15.06 -14.79
C LEU A 13 -22.44 14.96 -13.84
N ALA A 14 -23.52 15.69 -14.11
CA ALA A 14 -24.74 15.61 -13.31
C ALA A 14 -25.43 14.23 -13.44
N THR A 15 -25.46 13.64 -14.62
CA THR A 15 -25.98 12.29 -14.84
C THR A 15 -25.09 11.21 -14.22
N ALA A 16 -23.78 11.36 -14.27
CA ALA A 16 -22.85 10.43 -13.61
C ALA A 16 -22.97 10.50 -12.07
N SER A 17 -23.13 11.69 -11.50
CA SER A 17 -23.33 11.88 -10.06
C SER A 17 -24.69 11.34 -9.59
N ALA A 18 -25.75 11.47 -10.39
CA ALA A 18 -27.07 10.90 -10.09
C ALA A 18 -27.08 9.36 -10.21
N ALA A 19 -26.34 8.80 -11.16
CA ALA A 19 -26.19 7.35 -11.30
C ALA A 19 -25.38 6.73 -10.16
N MET A 20 -24.33 7.41 -9.68
CA MET A 20 -23.59 6.98 -8.48
C MET A 20 -24.41 7.12 -7.20
N GLY A 21 -25.24 8.15 -7.08
CA GLY A 21 -26.17 8.33 -5.96
C GLY A 21 -27.28 7.26 -5.92
N ALA A 22 -27.77 6.80 -7.06
CA ALA A 22 -28.77 5.74 -7.14
C ALA A 22 -28.21 4.34 -6.84
N LEU A 23 -26.92 4.09 -7.13
CA LEU A 23 -26.23 2.85 -6.75
C LEU A 23 -25.90 2.81 -5.25
N ALA A 24 -25.74 3.97 -4.59
CA ALA A 24 -25.51 4.07 -3.15
C ALA A 24 -26.78 3.93 -2.29
N ALA A 25 -27.96 3.99 -2.88
CA ALA A 25 -29.26 3.78 -2.20
C ALA A 25 -29.70 2.31 -2.15
N GLY A 26 -28.89 1.36 -2.64
CA GLY A 26 -29.07 -0.07 -2.40
C GLY A 26 -28.86 -0.37 -0.91
N ALA A 27 -29.84 -1.01 -0.29
CA ALA A 27 -29.94 -1.36 1.12
C ALA A 27 -28.58 -1.49 1.80
N GLN A 28 -28.29 -0.67 2.82
CA GLN A 28 -27.19 -0.87 3.72
C GLN A 28 -27.41 -2.24 4.38
N THR A 29 -26.84 -3.27 3.81
CA THR A 29 -26.76 -4.56 4.48
C THR A 29 -25.96 -4.37 5.76
N ALA A 30 -26.46 -4.91 6.87
CA ALA A 30 -25.73 -4.88 8.12
C ALA A 30 -24.27 -5.33 7.88
N PRO A 31 -23.27 -4.70 8.55
CA PRO A 31 -21.89 -5.10 8.40
C PRO A 31 -21.73 -6.60 8.58
N ARG A 32 -20.96 -7.25 7.71
CA ARG A 32 -20.71 -8.69 7.79
C ARG A 32 -20.08 -9.04 9.14
N ALA A 33 -20.66 -9.99 9.84
CA ALA A 33 -20.09 -10.53 11.07
C ALA A 33 -18.95 -11.51 10.73
N PHE A 34 -17.90 -11.49 11.56
CA PHE A 34 -16.77 -12.40 11.49
C PHE A 34 -16.52 -13.05 12.85
N GLY A 35 -15.99 -14.29 12.87
CA GLY A 35 -15.63 -15.00 14.08
C GLY A 35 -16.67 -16.05 14.51
N PRO A 36 -16.58 -16.57 15.73
CA PRO A 36 -17.50 -17.60 16.23
C PRO A 36 -18.95 -17.14 16.19
N GLY A 37 -19.83 -17.95 15.62
CA GLY A 37 -21.25 -17.62 15.45
C GLY A 37 -21.61 -16.80 14.24
N ALA A 38 -20.63 -16.36 13.42
CA ALA A 38 -20.91 -15.74 12.13
C ALA A 38 -21.56 -16.75 11.17
N GLN A 39 -22.39 -16.24 10.25
CA GLN A 39 -22.95 -17.09 9.18
C GLN A 39 -21.81 -17.69 8.36
N PRO A 40 -21.94 -18.95 7.91
CA PRO A 40 -20.97 -19.56 7.02
C PRO A 40 -20.74 -18.72 5.76
N VAL A 41 -19.49 -18.70 5.31
CA VAL A 41 -19.14 -18.03 4.06
C VAL A 41 -19.86 -18.72 2.90
N ARG A 42 -20.51 -17.93 2.04
CA ARG A 42 -21.11 -18.42 0.80
C ARG A 42 -20.16 -18.25 -0.35
N TYR A 43 -20.16 -19.15 -1.30
CA TYR A 43 -19.35 -19.09 -2.50
C TYR A 43 -20.21 -18.94 -3.75
N PRO A 44 -19.82 -18.09 -4.71
CA PRO A 44 -18.73 -17.09 -4.61
C PRO A 44 -19.02 -16.09 -3.49
N ASP A 45 -17.97 -15.53 -2.88
CA ASP A 45 -18.13 -14.56 -1.79
C ASP A 45 -18.94 -13.32 -2.30
N PRO A 46 -20.07 -12.99 -1.66
CA PRO A 46 -20.96 -11.92 -2.14
C PRO A 46 -20.35 -10.52 -2.05
N ASP A 47 -19.31 -10.34 -1.25
CA ASP A 47 -18.60 -9.06 -1.12
C ASP A 47 -17.58 -8.85 -2.25
N ILE A 48 -17.35 -9.88 -3.10
CA ILE A 48 -16.51 -9.75 -4.30
C ILE A 48 -17.38 -9.39 -5.49
N VAL A 49 -17.42 -8.10 -5.85
CA VAL A 49 -18.21 -7.57 -6.95
C VAL A 49 -17.37 -7.43 -8.21
N THR A 50 -17.71 -8.19 -9.25
CA THR A 50 -17.05 -8.10 -10.55
C THR A 50 -17.62 -6.93 -11.36
N LEU A 51 -16.86 -5.83 -11.44
CA LEU A 51 -17.26 -4.65 -12.23
C LEU A 51 -16.96 -4.81 -13.73
N ASP A 52 -15.92 -5.56 -14.09
CA ASP A 52 -15.50 -5.83 -15.46
C ASP A 52 -15.38 -7.34 -15.67
N PRO A 53 -15.93 -7.91 -16.75
CA PRO A 53 -15.84 -9.35 -17.04
C PRO A 53 -14.39 -9.89 -17.08
N ARG A 54 -13.42 -9.05 -17.42
CA ARG A 54 -11.97 -9.42 -17.41
C ARG A 54 -11.46 -9.80 -16.02
N PHE A 55 -12.10 -9.30 -14.97
CA PHE A 55 -11.74 -9.62 -13.59
C PHE A 55 -12.09 -11.07 -13.19
N LYS A 56 -13.07 -11.70 -13.86
CA LYS A 56 -13.53 -13.07 -13.53
C LYS A 56 -12.40 -14.10 -13.51
N LYS A 57 -11.38 -13.93 -14.34
CA LYS A 57 -10.21 -14.85 -14.36
C LYS A 57 -9.34 -14.79 -13.10
N TYR A 58 -9.47 -13.72 -12.30
CA TYR A 58 -8.75 -13.54 -11.03
C TYR A 58 -9.61 -13.86 -9.81
N ALA A 59 -10.93 -13.84 -9.97
CA ALA A 59 -11.87 -14.17 -8.89
C ALA A 59 -12.06 -15.70 -8.84
N ILE A 60 -11.33 -16.36 -7.94
CA ILE A 60 -11.52 -17.79 -7.68
C ILE A 60 -12.82 -17.95 -6.89
N GLY A 61 -13.77 -18.70 -7.43
CA GLY A 61 -15.14 -18.81 -6.90
C GLY A 61 -15.27 -19.33 -5.48
N ASN A 62 -14.24 -19.94 -4.92
CA ASN A 62 -14.20 -20.49 -3.56
C ASN A 62 -13.24 -19.74 -2.63
N THR A 63 -12.78 -18.55 -2.99
CA THR A 63 -11.91 -17.72 -2.13
C THR A 63 -12.76 -16.72 -1.36
N PRO A 64 -12.84 -16.80 -0.01
CA PRO A 64 -13.57 -15.84 0.80
C PRO A 64 -12.72 -14.61 1.13
N ILE A 65 -13.40 -13.50 1.43
CA ILE A 65 -12.78 -12.40 2.16
C ILE A 65 -12.78 -12.78 3.64
N GLN A 66 -11.61 -12.79 4.26
CA GLN A 66 -11.43 -13.14 5.67
C GLN A 66 -10.84 -11.98 6.46
N ARG A 67 -11.39 -11.72 7.63
CA ARG A 67 -10.76 -10.85 8.62
C ARG A 67 -9.82 -11.68 9.49
N VAL A 68 -8.52 -11.60 9.21
CA VAL A 68 -7.52 -12.46 9.88
C VAL A 68 -7.08 -11.93 11.24
N ALA A 69 -7.19 -10.63 11.48
CA ALA A 69 -6.82 -10.02 12.76
C ALA A 69 -7.48 -8.66 12.98
N THR A 70 -7.50 -8.19 14.23
CA THR A 70 -7.97 -6.87 14.67
C THR A 70 -7.07 -6.34 15.78
N GLY A 71 -7.32 -5.11 16.27
CA GLY A 71 -6.57 -4.51 17.37
C GLY A 71 -5.40 -3.64 16.92
N PHE A 72 -5.49 -3.10 15.71
CA PHE A 72 -4.56 -2.15 15.14
C PHE A 72 -5.19 -0.76 15.10
N LEU A 73 -4.35 0.27 15.23
CA LEU A 73 -4.82 1.65 15.05
C LEU A 73 -4.83 2.04 13.57
N TRP A 74 -3.80 1.61 12.81
CA TRP A 74 -3.72 1.88 11.38
C TRP A 74 -2.85 0.81 10.70
N ALA A 75 -3.49 -0.21 10.14
CA ALA A 75 -2.81 -1.28 9.44
C ALA A 75 -2.47 -0.84 8.01
N GLU A 76 -1.18 -0.86 7.66
CA GLU A 76 -0.64 -0.40 6.38
C GLU A 76 0.51 -1.26 5.87
N GLY A 77 0.88 -1.09 4.60
CA GLY A 77 2.05 -1.69 4.00
C GLY A 77 2.10 -3.21 4.08
N PRO A 78 1.05 -3.94 3.69
CA PRO A 78 1.08 -5.40 3.74
C PRO A 78 2.08 -5.96 2.72
N ALA A 79 2.92 -6.90 3.16
CA ALA A 79 3.85 -7.61 2.29
C ALA A 79 3.91 -9.10 2.64
N TRP A 80 3.88 -9.94 1.61
CA TRP A 80 3.95 -11.39 1.77
C TRP A 80 5.38 -11.90 1.62
N ASN A 81 5.88 -12.59 2.63
CA ASN A 81 7.16 -13.30 2.55
C ASN A 81 6.92 -14.75 2.14
N GLY A 82 7.16 -15.07 0.85
CA GLY A 82 6.93 -16.41 0.32
C GLY A 82 7.93 -17.45 0.81
N VAL A 83 9.11 -17.04 1.26
CA VAL A 83 10.12 -17.95 1.83
C VAL A 83 9.76 -18.33 3.27
N GLY A 84 9.46 -17.32 4.08
CA GLY A 84 9.07 -17.52 5.48
C GLY A 84 7.59 -17.84 5.68
N ARG A 85 6.78 -17.80 4.61
CA ARG A 85 5.33 -18.06 4.63
C ARG A 85 4.60 -17.25 5.69
N TYR A 86 4.77 -15.93 5.64
CA TYR A 86 4.07 -15.03 6.54
C TYR A 86 3.69 -13.71 5.85
N LEU A 87 2.57 -13.14 6.28
CA LEU A 87 2.19 -11.78 5.98
C LEU A 87 2.78 -10.85 7.03
N MET A 88 3.40 -9.75 6.60
CA MET A 88 3.78 -8.66 7.49
C MET A 88 3.01 -7.40 7.14
N TRP A 89 2.83 -6.51 8.11
CA TRP A 89 2.26 -5.17 7.92
C TRP A 89 2.69 -4.23 9.04
N SER A 90 2.52 -2.96 8.82
CA SER A 90 2.77 -1.90 9.79
C SER A 90 1.49 -1.56 10.55
N ASP A 91 1.59 -1.31 11.85
CA ASP A 91 0.59 -0.64 12.67
C ASP A 91 1.20 0.69 13.11
N ILE A 92 1.07 1.69 12.24
CA ILE A 92 1.89 2.91 12.24
C ILE A 92 1.85 3.65 13.57
N PRO A 93 0.67 4.03 14.13
CA PRO A 93 0.63 4.84 15.36
C PRO A 93 1.13 4.10 16.59
N ASN A 94 1.12 2.77 16.56
CA ASN A 94 1.67 1.94 17.63
C ASN A 94 3.18 1.71 17.48
N ASP A 95 3.79 2.29 16.42
CA ASP A 95 5.21 2.16 16.07
C ASP A 95 5.68 0.70 16.09
N ARG A 96 4.93 -0.16 15.40
CA ARG A 96 5.22 -1.59 15.33
C ARG A 96 4.93 -2.19 13.96
N GLN A 97 5.65 -3.25 13.64
CA GLN A 97 5.34 -4.16 12.54
C GLN A 97 4.78 -5.46 13.10
N MET A 98 3.78 -5.98 12.41
CA MET A 98 3.07 -7.19 12.77
C MET A 98 3.41 -8.31 11.78
N ARG A 99 3.21 -9.54 12.20
CA ARG A 99 3.37 -10.74 11.38
C ARG A 99 2.24 -11.72 11.65
N LEU A 100 1.67 -12.28 10.58
CA LEU A 100 0.77 -13.43 10.61
C LEU A 100 1.47 -14.62 9.95
N LEU A 101 1.64 -15.70 10.67
CA LEU A 101 2.15 -16.96 10.11
C LEU A 101 1.05 -17.66 9.33
N ASP A 102 1.36 -18.14 8.12
CA ASP A 102 0.42 -18.87 7.27
C ASP A 102 0.10 -20.26 7.83
N GLU A 103 1.04 -20.85 8.56
CA GLU A 103 0.94 -22.22 9.05
C GLU A 103 -0.18 -22.40 10.08
N ASP A 104 -0.28 -21.50 11.05
CA ASP A 104 -1.20 -21.62 12.20
C ASP A 104 -2.09 -20.38 12.41
N GLY A 105 -1.94 -19.35 11.58
CA GLY A 105 -2.66 -18.09 11.72
C GLY A 105 -2.21 -17.23 12.91
N HIS A 106 -1.07 -17.56 13.55
CA HIS A 106 -0.58 -16.80 14.69
C HIS A 106 -0.15 -15.40 14.33
N VAL A 107 -0.72 -14.40 15.02
CA VAL A 107 -0.36 -12.98 14.86
C VAL A 107 0.56 -12.56 16.00
N SER A 108 1.68 -11.97 15.64
CA SER A 108 2.69 -11.50 16.59
C SER A 108 3.30 -10.15 16.18
N VAL A 109 3.92 -9.47 17.14
CA VAL A 109 4.78 -8.31 16.84
C VAL A 109 6.07 -8.80 16.22
N LEU A 110 6.34 -8.36 14.99
CA LEU A 110 7.59 -8.66 14.28
C LEU A 110 8.72 -7.74 14.76
N ARG A 111 8.40 -6.45 14.96
CA ARG A 111 9.37 -5.40 15.32
C ARG A 111 8.70 -4.28 16.10
N LYS A 112 9.38 -3.78 17.12
CA LYS A 112 9.02 -2.59 17.91
C LYS A 112 10.26 -2.06 18.65
N PRO A 113 10.64 -0.77 18.51
CA PRO A 113 10.05 0.23 17.61
C PRO A 113 10.30 -0.10 16.14
N ALA A 114 9.46 0.44 15.23
CA ALA A 114 9.53 0.24 13.80
C ALA A 114 9.81 1.53 13.01
N GLY A 115 10.06 2.64 13.71
CA GLY A 115 10.32 3.96 13.11
C GLY A 115 9.09 4.56 12.44
N PHE A 116 7.89 4.27 12.95
CA PHE A 116 6.61 4.61 12.32
C PHE A 116 6.58 4.14 10.86
N SER A 117 6.99 2.89 10.63
CA SER A 117 7.02 2.34 9.27
C SER A 117 5.63 2.31 8.65
N ASN A 118 5.56 2.56 7.33
CA ASN A 118 4.36 2.42 6.53
C ASN A 118 4.51 1.26 5.55
N GLY A 119 4.90 1.53 4.29
CA GLY A 119 5.05 0.54 3.26
C GLY A 119 6.17 -0.47 3.53
N ASN A 120 5.91 -1.72 3.17
CA ASN A 120 6.88 -2.80 3.23
C ASN A 120 6.92 -3.56 1.91
N THR A 121 8.09 -4.03 1.54
CA THR A 121 8.27 -4.93 0.40
C THR A 121 9.46 -5.85 0.65
N LEU A 122 9.72 -6.78 -0.26
CA LEU A 122 10.83 -7.70 -0.14
C LEU A 122 11.81 -7.53 -1.30
N ALA A 123 13.07 -7.36 -0.95
CA ALA A 123 14.17 -7.44 -1.91
C ALA A 123 14.42 -8.89 -2.34
N GLY A 124 15.21 -9.06 -3.38
CA GLY A 124 15.79 -10.36 -3.69
C GLY A 124 16.40 -11.00 -2.44
N GLN A 125 16.37 -12.32 -2.35
CA GLN A 125 16.78 -13.08 -1.19
C GLN A 125 15.86 -12.92 0.05
N GLY A 126 14.66 -12.30 -0.08
CA GLY A 126 13.68 -12.22 1.00
C GLY A 126 13.97 -11.18 2.09
N ARG A 127 14.95 -10.29 1.91
CA ARG A 127 15.20 -9.21 2.88
C ARG A 127 14.12 -8.15 2.79
N GLN A 128 13.60 -7.77 3.93
CA GLN A 128 12.55 -6.76 4.04
C GLN A 128 13.10 -5.36 3.78
N ILE A 129 12.38 -4.59 2.96
CA ILE A 129 12.54 -3.14 2.79
C ILE A 129 11.33 -2.46 3.42
N SER A 130 11.56 -1.36 4.12
CA SER A 130 10.52 -0.60 4.79
C SER A 130 10.71 0.90 4.61
N CYS A 131 9.61 1.62 4.45
CA CYS A 131 9.54 3.08 4.48
C CYS A 131 9.25 3.52 5.91
N GLU A 132 10.16 4.27 6.53
CA GLU A 132 10.03 4.77 7.89
C GLU A 132 9.66 6.25 7.89
N HIS A 133 8.44 6.57 8.31
CA HIS A 133 7.97 7.95 8.44
C HIS A 133 8.75 8.73 9.50
N GLY A 134 8.90 8.14 10.69
CA GLY A 134 9.52 8.81 11.83
C GLY A 134 10.99 9.15 11.62
N ASN A 135 11.70 8.34 10.86
CA ASN A 135 13.10 8.54 10.54
C ASN A 135 13.33 9.12 9.14
N ARG A 136 12.26 9.38 8.38
CA ARG A 136 12.30 9.96 7.02
C ARG A 136 13.25 9.22 6.09
N ARG A 137 13.18 7.87 6.06
CA ARG A 137 14.14 7.06 5.32
C ARG A 137 13.52 5.78 4.77
N VAL A 138 14.20 5.18 3.80
CA VAL A 138 13.96 3.82 3.32
C VAL A 138 15.07 2.93 3.85
N VAL A 139 14.72 1.80 4.45
CA VAL A 139 15.66 0.88 5.09
C VAL A 139 15.50 -0.54 4.57
N ARG A 140 16.56 -1.33 4.72
CA ARG A 140 16.52 -2.78 4.54
C ARG A 140 16.99 -3.45 5.84
N TYR A 141 16.20 -4.42 6.29
CA TYR A 141 16.55 -5.23 7.44
C TYR A 141 17.37 -6.44 6.98
N GLU A 142 18.54 -6.62 7.59
CA GLU A 142 19.49 -7.66 7.24
C GLU A 142 19.26 -8.91 8.10
N TYR A 143 19.80 -10.05 7.66
CA TYR A 143 19.64 -11.32 8.36
C TYR A 143 20.38 -11.39 9.70
N ASP A 144 21.40 -10.60 9.88
CA ASP A 144 22.16 -10.48 11.14
C ASP A 144 21.47 -9.58 12.17
N GLY A 145 20.28 -9.06 11.84
CA GLY A 145 19.51 -8.15 12.69
C GLY A 145 19.87 -6.68 12.55
N THR A 146 20.86 -6.34 11.73
CA THR A 146 21.22 -4.94 11.46
C THR A 146 20.24 -4.30 10.48
N THR A 147 20.29 -2.97 10.40
CA THR A 147 19.46 -2.17 9.49
C THR A 147 20.35 -1.34 8.58
N THR A 148 20.23 -1.56 7.28
CA THR A 148 20.90 -0.76 6.26
C THR A 148 19.99 0.38 5.82
N VAL A 149 20.46 1.63 5.95
CA VAL A 149 19.76 2.80 5.38
C VAL A 149 20.03 2.86 3.89
N LEU A 150 18.98 2.69 3.08
CA LEU A 150 19.06 2.70 1.62
C LEU A 150 18.96 4.11 1.05
N ALA A 151 18.07 4.95 1.63
CA ALA A 151 17.90 6.35 1.26
C ALA A 151 17.36 7.14 2.45
N LYS A 152 17.90 8.33 2.70
CA LYS A 152 17.44 9.26 3.76
C LYS A 152 17.35 10.70 3.31
N GLU A 153 17.89 11.01 2.12
CA GLU A 153 17.95 12.37 1.61
C GLU A 153 18.04 12.38 0.09
N PHE A 154 17.66 13.50 -0.51
CA PHE A 154 17.85 13.79 -1.93
C PHE A 154 18.38 15.20 -2.09
N LYS A 155 19.54 15.36 -2.81
CA LYS A 155 20.23 16.64 -3.02
C LYS A 155 20.49 17.42 -1.72
N GLY A 156 20.90 16.70 -0.65
CA GLY A 156 21.25 17.27 0.66
C GLY A 156 20.06 17.69 1.52
N LYS A 157 18.83 17.34 1.14
CA LYS A 157 17.61 17.56 1.93
C LYS A 157 17.00 16.24 2.36
N PRO A 158 16.54 16.10 3.61
CA PRO A 158 15.87 14.89 4.06
C PRO A 158 14.56 14.66 3.29
N PHE A 159 14.18 13.41 3.12
CA PHE A 159 12.84 13.06 2.60
C PHE A 159 11.73 13.61 3.50
N ASN A 160 10.55 13.77 2.93
CA ASN A 160 9.39 14.24 3.67
C ASN A 160 8.88 13.18 4.67
N ALA A 161 8.52 12.03 4.17
CA ALA A 161 8.19 10.80 4.90
C ALA A 161 7.92 9.70 3.86
N PRO A 162 8.93 8.92 3.44
CA PRO A 162 8.75 7.83 2.49
C PRO A 162 7.60 6.92 2.91
N ASN A 163 6.69 6.63 1.95
CA ASN A 163 5.42 6.00 2.26
C ASN A 163 5.34 4.55 1.81
N ASP A 164 5.50 4.26 0.52
CA ASP A 164 5.44 2.91 -0.01
C ASP A 164 6.62 2.63 -0.96
N ALA A 165 6.92 1.34 -1.15
CA ALA A 165 8.04 0.92 -1.99
C ALA A 165 7.76 -0.37 -2.74
N VAL A 166 8.34 -0.49 -3.93
CA VAL A 166 8.35 -1.72 -4.73
C VAL A 166 9.73 -1.99 -5.29
N VAL A 167 10.12 -3.25 -5.32
CA VAL A 167 11.38 -3.70 -5.93
C VAL A 167 11.13 -4.16 -7.35
N HIS A 168 11.91 -3.63 -8.29
CA HIS A 168 11.88 -4.13 -9.66
C HIS A 168 12.50 -5.53 -9.72
N PRO A 169 11.75 -6.57 -10.11
CA PRO A 169 12.17 -7.96 -9.89
C PRO A 169 13.39 -8.39 -10.72
N VAL A 170 13.68 -7.69 -11.82
CA VAL A 170 14.81 -8.01 -12.68
C VAL A 170 16.05 -7.20 -12.34
N THR A 171 15.91 -5.88 -12.12
CA THR A 171 17.06 -5.00 -11.85
C THR A 171 17.43 -4.92 -10.39
N GLY A 172 16.47 -5.18 -9.49
CA GLY A 172 16.62 -4.99 -8.04
C GLY A 172 16.49 -3.52 -7.59
N ASP A 173 16.26 -2.59 -8.52
CA ASP A 173 16.03 -1.19 -8.18
C ASP A 173 14.80 -1.06 -7.29
N ILE A 174 14.87 -0.12 -6.34
CA ILE A 174 13.79 0.13 -5.41
C ILE A 174 13.14 1.44 -5.78
N TRP A 175 11.84 1.41 -6.03
CA TRP A 175 11.04 2.58 -6.31
C TRP A 175 10.20 2.87 -5.08
N PHE A 176 10.14 4.14 -4.68
CA PHE A 176 9.39 4.54 -3.49
C PHE A 176 8.73 5.91 -3.67
N THR A 177 7.68 6.13 -2.89
CA THR A 177 6.91 7.38 -2.85
C THR A 177 7.26 8.19 -1.61
N ASP A 178 7.26 9.53 -1.74
CA ASP A 178 7.53 10.47 -0.64
C ASP A 178 6.45 11.57 -0.57
N PRO A 179 5.20 11.24 -0.18
CA PRO A 179 4.07 12.19 -0.14
C PRO A 179 4.04 13.06 1.12
N GLY A 180 4.88 12.78 2.11
CA GLY A 180 4.97 13.56 3.34
C GLY A 180 3.87 13.36 4.37
N TYR A 181 3.00 12.35 4.26
CA TYR A 181 1.93 12.10 5.25
C TYR A 181 2.46 12.02 6.68
N GLY A 182 3.51 11.24 6.90
CA GLY A 182 4.13 11.05 8.22
C GLY A 182 4.78 12.31 8.82
N SER A 183 4.83 13.41 8.06
CA SER A 183 5.32 14.72 8.54
C SER A 183 4.23 15.69 8.90
N LEU A 184 2.95 15.35 8.68
CA LEU A 184 1.82 16.24 8.94
C LEU A 184 1.50 16.36 10.43
N MET A 185 1.69 15.29 11.20
CA MET A 185 1.38 15.24 12.63
C MET A 185 2.21 14.13 13.33
N ASN A 186 2.13 14.08 14.67
CA ASN A 186 2.87 13.10 15.48
C ASN A 186 2.14 11.75 15.63
N TYR A 187 1.07 11.53 14.87
CA TYR A 187 0.27 10.32 14.98
C TYR A 187 0.88 9.14 14.19
N GLU A 188 1.43 9.43 13.02
CA GLU A 188 2.02 8.42 12.12
C GLU A 188 3.48 8.71 11.76
N GLY A 189 4.13 9.59 12.53
CA GLY A 189 5.52 9.98 12.32
C GLY A 189 5.89 11.15 13.21
N ASN A 190 6.81 11.98 12.76
CA ASN A 190 7.26 13.17 13.45
C ASN A 190 6.88 14.42 12.65
N LYS A 191 5.99 15.25 13.21
CA LYS A 191 5.57 16.50 12.57
C LYS A 191 6.77 17.38 12.21
N GLY A 192 6.78 17.88 10.98
CA GLY A 192 7.83 18.77 10.49
C GLY A 192 7.50 19.32 9.10
N PRO A 193 8.32 20.26 8.60
CA PRO A 193 8.15 20.81 7.28
C PRO A 193 8.41 19.76 6.20
N LEU A 194 7.77 19.93 5.04
CA LEU A 194 8.16 19.25 3.83
C LEU A 194 9.41 19.94 3.27
N GLU A 195 10.50 19.20 3.17
CA GLU A 195 11.78 19.72 2.70
C GLU A 195 11.95 19.60 1.19
N LEU A 196 11.22 18.66 0.60
CA LEU A 196 11.20 18.35 -0.83
C LEU A 196 9.78 18.48 -1.37
N LYS A 197 9.68 18.67 -2.70
CA LYS A 197 8.39 18.46 -3.38
C LYS A 197 8.03 16.98 -3.29
N GLU A 198 6.74 16.70 -3.10
CA GLU A 198 6.23 15.33 -3.11
C GLU A 198 6.58 14.66 -4.44
N ALA A 199 7.12 13.46 -4.41
CA ALA A 199 7.66 12.82 -5.60
C ALA A 199 7.75 11.30 -5.48
N VAL A 200 8.00 10.67 -6.62
CA VAL A 200 8.41 9.27 -6.73
C VAL A 200 9.91 9.22 -6.99
N TYR A 201 10.60 8.35 -6.30
CA TYR A 201 12.05 8.16 -6.38
C TYR A 201 12.42 6.73 -6.76
N ARG A 202 13.64 6.55 -7.28
CA ARG A 202 14.26 5.25 -7.54
C ARG A 202 15.65 5.21 -6.91
N ILE A 203 15.93 4.15 -6.19
CA ILE A 203 17.26 3.78 -5.70
C ILE A 203 17.85 2.77 -6.70
N ASP A 204 18.96 3.09 -7.30
CA ASP A 204 19.69 2.19 -8.18
C ASP A 204 20.32 1.06 -7.37
N ALA A 205 20.03 -0.19 -7.71
CA ALA A 205 20.45 -1.36 -6.94
C ALA A 205 21.97 -1.58 -6.91
N LYS A 206 22.69 -1.08 -7.93
CA LYS A 206 24.14 -1.30 -8.08
C LYS A 206 24.95 -0.22 -7.41
N THR A 207 24.50 1.02 -7.53
CA THR A 207 25.25 2.20 -7.08
C THR A 207 24.74 2.78 -5.77
N GLY A 208 23.49 2.47 -5.38
CA GLY A 208 22.80 3.11 -4.27
C GLY A 208 22.35 4.55 -4.59
N ALA A 209 22.55 5.03 -5.81
CA ALA A 209 22.18 6.39 -6.18
C ALA A 209 20.65 6.58 -6.18
N VAL A 210 20.21 7.68 -5.56
CA VAL A 210 18.80 8.07 -5.55
C VAL A 210 18.52 9.02 -6.71
N ASN A 211 17.49 8.71 -7.48
CA ASN A 211 17.03 9.52 -8.59
C ASN A 211 15.55 9.86 -8.42
N MET A 212 15.16 11.10 -8.65
CA MET A 212 13.76 11.48 -8.74
C MET A 212 13.21 11.01 -10.09
N VAL A 213 12.09 10.30 -10.05
CA VAL A 213 11.40 9.79 -11.24
C VAL A 213 10.39 10.80 -11.75
N THR A 214 9.51 11.28 -10.88
CA THR A 214 8.52 12.31 -11.19
C THR A 214 8.08 13.03 -9.92
N ASP A 215 7.73 14.31 -10.07
CA ASP A 215 7.13 15.17 -9.07
C ASP A 215 5.78 15.74 -9.54
N GLU A 216 5.19 15.12 -10.58
CA GLU A 216 3.92 15.56 -11.17
C GLU A 216 2.70 14.92 -10.47
N VAL A 217 2.90 13.86 -9.70
CA VAL A 217 1.83 13.18 -8.96
C VAL A 217 1.69 13.82 -7.58
N TYR A 218 0.50 14.38 -7.32
CA TYR A 218 0.17 14.93 -6.00
C TYR A 218 -0.05 13.79 -5.00
N LYS A 219 0.64 13.84 -3.88
CA LYS A 219 0.58 12.85 -2.79
C LYS A 219 0.68 11.40 -3.30
N PRO A 220 1.77 11.02 -4.01
CA PRO A 220 1.94 9.65 -4.47
C PRO A 220 1.93 8.70 -3.27
N ASN A 221 1.20 7.58 -3.38
CA ASN A 221 1.02 6.60 -2.31
C ASN A 221 1.48 5.22 -2.79
N GLY A 222 0.58 4.23 -2.88
CA GLY A 222 0.91 2.89 -3.34
C GLY A 222 1.42 2.85 -4.78
N LEU A 223 2.30 1.91 -5.08
CA LEU A 223 2.85 1.73 -6.42
C LEU A 223 3.05 0.25 -6.76
N CYS A 224 2.88 -0.10 -8.03
CA CYS A 224 3.18 -1.45 -8.51
C CYS A 224 3.57 -1.45 -9.99
N PHE A 225 4.36 -2.46 -10.39
CA PHE A 225 4.69 -2.68 -11.79
C PHE A 225 3.60 -3.46 -12.51
N SER A 226 3.42 -3.17 -13.80
CA SER A 226 2.69 -4.05 -14.70
C SER A 226 3.37 -5.43 -14.80
N PRO A 227 2.64 -6.50 -15.18
CA PRO A 227 3.23 -7.83 -15.34
C PRO A 227 4.39 -7.90 -16.33
N ASP A 228 4.41 -7.03 -17.35
CA ASP A 228 5.49 -6.93 -18.33
C ASP A 228 6.61 -5.96 -17.91
N LEU A 229 6.50 -5.39 -16.70
CA LEU A 229 7.47 -4.47 -16.08
C LEU A 229 7.75 -3.17 -16.86
N LYS A 230 6.87 -2.80 -17.81
CA LYS A 230 7.05 -1.61 -18.64
C LYS A 230 6.33 -0.38 -18.11
N THR A 231 5.39 -0.57 -17.21
CA THR A 231 4.58 0.50 -16.61
C THR A 231 4.64 0.40 -15.10
N LEU A 232 4.83 1.53 -14.46
CA LEU A 232 4.65 1.71 -13.01
C LEU A 232 3.31 2.43 -12.80
N TYR A 233 2.44 1.81 -12.00
CA TYR A 233 1.16 2.39 -11.57
C TYR A 233 1.30 2.96 -10.17
#